data_17de228a9e457f15a251aff81eae9d39
#
_entry.id   17de228a9e457f15a251aff81eae9d39
#
_cell.length_a   1.000
_cell.length_b   1.000
_cell.length_c   1.000
_cell.angle_alpha   90.00
_cell.angle_beta   90.00
_cell.angle_gamma   90.00
#
_symmetry.space_group_name_H-M   'P 1'
#
loop_
_entity.id
_entity.type
_entity.pdbx_description
1 polymer ?
#
loop_
_entity_poly.entity_id
_entity_poly.type
_entity_poly.pdbx_seq_one_letter_code
_entity_poly.pdbx_strand_id
1 'polypeptide(L)'
;MAEVVTPVRLQAVAVEPFIEPLAAPPGVLATSPELPMKRLLCRGAPSIFQIAPCFRAAEHGALHREEFHMIEWYRVASDTDALRRDVEAIVAAVHDAVAEVLEEPAVPAPKRWIEIGAVDLMAQTLGIALRGDEDAAQLAAALGPVSARLHHPLAILRDDRLASSPRAHSLAAWTAFFSAWCDTCLDPWLAQRTELGVHVVQMPAALAALSEVAPADDGSGRALAHRFESYAHGRELANGYRELRDPEEQRRRFEDVNTLRASMDQPALPIDPEFLADLRSPGLPPCAGVALGLDRLVLLATGRSQLGDIAIEFGAPSR
;
A
#
# COMPACT_ATOMS: atom_id res chain seq x y z
N MET A 1 12.38 15.82 -10.81
CA MET A 1 12.49 14.34 -10.92
C MET A 1 12.68 13.98 -12.37
N ALA A 2 13.42 12.90 -12.66
CA ALA A 2 13.56 12.38 -14.03
C ALA A 2 12.47 11.34 -14.30
N GLU A 3 11.85 11.38 -15.47
CA GLU A 3 10.94 10.34 -15.92
C GLU A 3 11.76 9.10 -16.32
N VAL A 4 11.27 7.92 -15.95
CA VAL A 4 11.86 6.64 -16.33
C VAL A 4 10.80 5.71 -16.91
N VAL A 5 11.23 4.72 -17.68
CA VAL A 5 10.37 3.66 -18.20
C VAL A 5 11.03 2.33 -17.86
N THR A 6 10.34 1.55 -17.05
CA THR A 6 10.79 0.20 -16.65
C THR A 6 10.06 -0.88 -17.45
N PRO A 7 10.62 -2.09 -17.55
CA PRO A 7 9.94 -3.19 -18.22
C PRO A 7 8.60 -3.53 -17.56
N VAL A 8 7.58 -3.78 -18.37
CA VAL A 8 6.26 -4.25 -17.90
C VAL A 8 6.27 -5.74 -17.59
N ARG A 9 7.07 -6.54 -18.30
CA ARG A 9 7.26 -7.96 -18.01
C ARG A 9 8.52 -8.17 -17.18
N LEU A 10 8.35 -8.72 -15.98
CA LEU A 10 9.40 -8.91 -14.98
C LEU A 10 9.64 -10.40 -14.72
N GLN A 11 10.79 -10.75 -14.17
CA GLN A 11 11.07 -12.10 -13.67
C GLN A 11 10.40 -12.36 -12.32
N ALA A 12 10.29 -11.32 -11.50
CA ALA A 12 9.62 -11.34 -10.21
C ALA A 12 9.08 -9.93 -9.90
N VAL A 13 8.06 -9.87 -9.07
CA VAL A 13 7.46 -8.65 -8.51
C VAL A 13 7.69 -8.59 -7.00
N ALA A 14 7.32 -7.49 -6.35
CA ALA A 14 7.29 -7.43 -4.89
C ALA A 14 6.42 -8.57 -4.34
N VAL A 15 6.95 -9.26 -3.32
CA VAL A 15 6.24 -10.38 -2.70
C VAL A 15 5.21 -9.82 -1.71
N GLU A 16 3.94 -9.92 -2.08
CA GLU A 16 2.81 -9.39 -1.32
C GLU A 16 1.79 -10.49 -0.97
N PRO A 17 1.08 -10.37 0.18
CA PRO A 17 0.22 -11.47 0.65
C PRO A 17 -1.01 -11.69 -0.22
N PHE A 18 -1.58 -10.64 -0.83
CA PHE A 18 -2.86 -10.68 -1.54
C PHE A 18 -2.83 -10.20 -2.99
N ILE A 19 -1.67 -9.74 -3.46
CA ILE A 19 -1.52 -9.33 -4.85
C ILE A 19 -1.02 -10.52 -5.67
N GLU A 20 -1.80 -10.90 -6.68
CA GLU A 20 -1.47 -11.98 -7.58
C GLU A 20 -1.03 -11.42 -8.93
N PRO A 21 0.19 -11.70 -9.40
CA PRO A 21 0.64 -11.23 -10.70
C PRO A 21 0.01 -12.02 -11.84
N LEU A 22 -0.28 -11.36 -12.96
CA LEU A 22 -0.67 -12.03 -14.20
C LEU A 22 0.54 -12.73 -14.85
N ALA A 23 0.38 -14.01 -15.18
CA ALA A 23 1.42 -14.78 -15.84
C ALA A 23 1.72 -14.25 -17.26
N ALA A 24 3.01 -14.05 -17.57
CA ALA A 24 3.51 -13.64 -18.89
C ALA A 24 4.83 -14.36 -19.20
N PRO A 25 4.77 -15.69 -19.46
CA PRO A 25 5.97 -16.52 -19.57
C PRO A 25 7.05 -15.93 -20.49
N PRO A 26 8.35 -16.02 -20.10
CA PRO A 26 8.88 -16.73 -18.93
C PRO A 26 8.82 -15.97 -17.59
N GLY A 27 8.06 -14.90 -17.46
CA GLY A 27 7.91 -14.09 -16.24
C GLY A 27 6.45 -13.77 -15.92
N VAL A 28 6.22 -12.61 -15.33
CA VAL A 28 4.93 -12.07 -14.94
C VAL A 28 4.79 -10.62 -15.38
N LEU A 29 3.57 -10.10 -15.47
CA LEU A 29 3.33 -8.68 -15.65
C LEU A 29 3.52 -7.94 -14.34
N ALA A 30 4.02 -6.70 -14.42
CA ALA A 30 4.32 -5.86 -13.28
C ALA A 30 3.04 -5.51 -12.48
N THR A 31 3.03 -5.81 -11.21
CA THR A 31 1.96 -5.39 -10.27
C THR A 31 2.14 -3.94 -9.81
N SER A 32 3.37 -3.42 -9.91
CA SER A 32 3.82 -2.05 -9.83
C SER A 32 5.23 -1.94 -10.44
N PRO A 33 5.74 -0.76 -10.77
CA PRO A 33 7.12 -0.56 -11.22
C PRO A 33 8.14 -0.51 -10.06
N GLU A 34 7.77 -0.80 -8.82
CA GLU A 34 8.55 -0.62 -7.60
C GLU A 34 9.96 -1.23 -7.65
N LEU A 35 10.06 -2.55 -7.84
CA LEU A 35 11.37 -3.22 -7.79
C LEU A 35 12.33 -2.70 -8.86
N PRO A 36 11.95 -2.59 -10.15
CA PRO A 36 12.84 -2.06 -11.16
C PRO A 36 13.20 -0.57 -10.92
N MET A 37 12.28 0.26 -10.41
CA MET A 37 12.59 1.65 -10.08
C MET A 37 13.59 1.74 -8.91
N LYS A 38 13.43 0.95 -7.85
CA LYS A 38 14.39 0.88 -6.74
C LYS A 38 15.76 0.39 -7.22
N ARG A 39 15.82 -0.54 -8.15
CA ARG A 39 17.09 -0.99 -8.77
C ARG A 39 17.78 0.15 -9.54
N LEU A 40 17.04 1.03 -10.22
CA LEU A 40 17.61 2.23 -10.83
C LEU A 40 18.20 3.17 -9.79
N LEU A 41 17.51 3.39 -8.65
CA LEU A 41 18.02 4.20 -7.54
C LEU A 41 19.30 3.60 -6.93
N CYS A 42 19.35 2.28 -6.72
CA CYS A 42 20.57 1.59 -6.28
C CYS A 42 21.76 1.86 -7.22
N ARG A 43 21.51 2.00 -8.52
CA ARG A 43 22.51 2.26 -9.55
C ARG A 43 22.79 3.74 -9.79
N GLY A 44 22.34 4.62 -8.88
CA GLY A 44 22.67 6.05 -8.88
C GLY A 44 21.71 6.94 -9.65
N ALA A 45 20.52 6.46 -10.00
CA ALA A 45 19.49 7.34 -10.57
C ALA A 45 19.14 8.45 -9.55
N PRO A 46 18.84 9.69 -10.02
CA PRO A 46 18.33 10.76 -9.15
C PRO A 46 16.91 10.45 -8.67
N SER A 47 16.21 11.42 -8.10
CA SER A 47 14.75 11.29 -7.87
C SER A 47 14.04 11.06 -9.20
N ILE A 48 13.20 10.01 -9.26
CA ILE A 48 12.57 9.51 -10.49
C ILE A 48 11.06 9.38 -10.33
N PHE A 49 10.34 9.37 -11.45
CA PHE A 49 8.92 9.00 -11.50
C PHE A 49 8.61 8.21 -12.76
N GLN A 50 7.50 7.49 -12.73
CA GLN A 50 6.95 6.77 -13.87
C GLN A 50 5.43 6.74 -13.80
N ILE A 51 4.75 6.90 -14.93
CA ILE A 51 3.36 6.49 -15.11
C ILE A 51 3.41 5.15 -15.85
N ALA A 52 2.88 4.10 -15.23
CA ALA A 52 3.00 2.74 -15.74
C ALA A 52 1.66 2.01 -15.77
N PRO A 53 1.39 1.19 -16.79
CA PRO A 53 0.37 0.16 -16.70
C PRO A 53 0.81 -0.90 -15.68
N CYS A 54 -0.11 -1.29 -14.81
CA CYS A 54 0.07 -2.30 -13.78
C CYS A 54 -1.00 -3.37 -13.92
N PHE A 55 -0.67 -4.60 -13.48
CA PHE A 55 -1.51 -5.76 -13.71
C PHE A 55 -1.61 -6.60 -12.44
N ARG A 56 -2.84 -6.86 -11.99
CA ARG A 56 -3.12 -7.67 -10.81
C ARG A 56 -4.25 -8.63 -11.12
N ALA A 57 -3.96 -9.93 -11.03
CA ALA A 57 -4.94 -10.96 -11.33
C ALA A 57 -6.10 -10.95 -10.34
N ALA A 58 -7.29 -11.28 -10.82
CA ALA A 58 -8.52 -11.37 -10.04
C ALA A 58 -8.97 -10.07 -9.34
N GLU A 59 -8.38 -8.92 -9.68
CA GLU A 59 -8.90 -7.62 -9.25
C GLU A 59 -10.05 -7.17 -10.14
N HIS A 60 -11.29 -7.39 -9.68
CA HIS A 60 -12.52 -7.01 -10.36
C HIS A 60 -13.45 -6.25 -9.43
N GLY A 61 -14.08 -5.20 -9.92
CA GLY A 61 -15.04 -4.42 -9.15
C GLY A 61 -15.22 -2.99 -9.65
N ALA A 62 -16.01 -2.23 -8.94
CA ALA A 62 -16.26 -0.83 -9.30
C ALA A 62 -14.98 0.01 -9.30
N LEU A 63 -14.06 -0.27 -8.38
CA LEU A 63 -12.81 0.48 -8.14
C LEU A 63 -11.55 -0.31 -8.49
N HIS A 64 -11.67 -1.53 -9.02
CA HIS A 64 -10.55 -2.42 -9.30
C HIS A 64 -10.70 -3.06 -10.67
N ARG A 65 -9.56 -3.16 -11.37
CA ARG A 65 -9.40 -3.85 -12.66
C ARG A 65 -8.08 -4.58 -12.67
N GLU A 66 -8.00 -5.64 -13.47
CA GLU A 66 -6.75 -6.38 -13.66
C GLU A 66 -5.66 -5.53 -14.33
N GLU A 67 -6.05 -4.60 -15.20
CA GLU A 67 -5.15 -3.62 -15.83
C GLU A 67 -5.58 -2.20 -15.40
N PHE A 68 -4.63 -1.43 -14.88
CA PHE A 68 -4.83 -0.06 -14.42
C PHE A 68 -3.53 0.73 -14.52
N HIS A 69 -3.62 2.05 -14.36
CA HIS A 69 -2.45 2.94 -14.38
C HIS A 69 -2.11 3.41 -12.99
N MET A 70 -0.81 3.41 -12.72
CA MET A 70 -0.23 3.91 -11.49
C MET A 70 0.80 4.98 -11.82
N ILE A 71 0.80 6.08 -11.05
CA ILE A 71 1.96 6.96 -10.99
C ILE A 71 2.76 6.60 -9.74
N GLU A 72 4.05 6.32 -9.93
CA GLU A 72 4.95 5.98 -8.83
C GLU A 72 6.19 6.86 -8.91
N TRP A 73 6.64 7.38 -7.77
CA TRP A 73 7.82 8.23 -7.71
C TRP A 73 8.62 8.06 -6.44
N TYR A 74 9.90 8.38 -6.55
CA TYR A 74 10.87 8.26 -5.48
C TYR A 74 11.66 9.56 -5.35
N ARG A 75 11.79 10.06 -4.12
CA ARG A 75 12.62 11.20 -3.76
C ARG A 75 13.85 10.74 -3.01
N VAL A 76 15.03 10.92 -3.61
CA VAL A 76 16.32 10.67 -2.96
C VAL A 76 16.60 11.74 -1.91
N ALA A 77 17.21 11.36 -0.78
CA ALA A 77 17.50 12.21 0.37
C ALA A 77 16.27 12.96 0.91
N SER A 78 15.12 12.29 0.95
CA SER A 78 13.85 12.86 1.36
C SER A 78 13.08 11.87 2.27
N ASP A 79 11.97 12.32 2.79
CA ASP A 79 11.08 11.58 3.69
C ASP A 79 9.64 11.53 3.18
N THR A 80 8.76 10.90 3.94
CA THR A 80 7.35 10.73 3.61
C THR A 80 6.56 12.04 3.65
N ASP A 81 7.01 13.07 4.37
CA ASP A 81 6.34 14.38 4.42
C ASP A 81 6.38 15.07 3.06
N ALA A 82 7.51 14.95 2.37
CA ALA A 82 7.63 15.50 1.02
C ALA A 82 6.71 14.76 0.03
N LEU A 83 6.57 13.44 0.17
CA LEU A 83 5.68 12.65 -0.67
C LEU A 83 4.20 12.98 -0.42
N ARG A 84 3.79 13.19 0.83
CA ARG A 84 2.42 13.59 1.15
C ARG A 84 2.06 14.93 0.50
N ARG A 85 2.97 15.91 0.56
CA ARG A 85 2.79 17.19 -0.17
C ARG A 85 2.71 17.02 -1.70
N ASP A 86 3.47 16.07 -2.26
CA ASP A 86 3.35 15.74 -3.69
C ASP A 86 1.98 15.13 -3.99
N VAL A 87 1.48 14.21 -3.17
CA VAL A 87 0.14 13.62 -3.32
C VAL A 87 -0.93 14.71 -3.31
N GLU A 88 -0.87 15.62 -2.33
CA GLU A 88 -1.79 16.76 -2.24
C GLU A 88 -1.77 17.60 -3.52
N ALA A 89 -0.59 17.93 -4.02
CA ALA A 89 -0.41 18.73 -5.22
C ALA A 89 -0.90 18.02 -6.49
N ILE A 90 -0.64 16.71 -6.62
CA ILE A 90 -1.10 15.91 -7.77
C ILE A 90 -2.63 15.78 -7.73
N VAL A 91 -3.22 15.53 -6.57
CA VAL A 91 -4.67 15.47 -6.41
C VAL A 91 -5.31 16.79 -6.85
N ALA A 92 -4.81 17.93 -6.35
CA ALA A 92 -5.32 19.22 -6.75
C ALA A 92 -5.19 19.46 -8.26
N ALA A 93 -4.02 19.20 -8.84
CA ALA A 93 -3.76 19.41 -10.27
C ALA A 93 -4.66 18.55 -11.17
N VAL A 94 -4.94 17.29 -10.80
CA VAL A 94 -5.81 16.40 -11.57
C VAL A 94 -7.27 16.87 -11.47
N HIS A 95 -7.74 17.28 -10.30
CA HIS A 95 -9.09 17.82 -10.14
C HIS A 95 -9.27 19.11 -10.96
N ASP A 96 -8.30 20.00 -10.96
CA ASP A 96 -8.33 21.23 -11.76
C ASP A 96 -8.35 20.91 -13.27
N ALA A 97 -7.48 19.99 -13.73
CA ALA A 97 -7.43 19.58 -15.13
C ALA A 97 -8.75 18.91 -15.59
N VAL A 98 -9.36 18.09 -14.74
CA VAL A 98 -10.66 17.46 -15.01
C VAL A 98 -11.75 18.53 -15.10
N ALA A 99 -11.74 19.51 -14.20
CA ALA A 99 -12.72 20.62 -14.21
C ALA A 99 -12.62 21.49 -15.47
N GLU A 100 -11.42 21.61 -16.08
CA GLU A 100 -11.24 22.34 -17.34
C GLU A 100 -11.80 21.59 -18.56
N VAL A 101 -11.85 20.26 -18.49
CA VAL A 101 -12.22 19.39 -19.64
C VAL A 101 -13.68 18.95 -19.60
N LEU A 102 -14.24 18.76 -18.41
CA LEU A 102 -15.63 18.32 -18.28
C LEU A 102 -16.61 19.47 -18.51
N GLU A 103 -17.67 19.19 -19.29
CA GLU A 103 -18.82 20.10 -19.44
C GLU A 103 -19.73 20.10 -18.19
N GLU A 104 -19.66 19.04 -17.37
CA GLU A 104 -20.38 18.85 -16.11
C GLU A 104 -19.53 19.36 -14.93
N PRO A 105 -20.15 19.74 -13.80
CA PRO A 105 -19.41 20.13 -12.62
C PRO A 105 -18.52 18.97 -12.12
N ALA A 106 -17.20 19.17 -12.15
CA ALA A 106 -16.24 18.24 -11.56
C ALA A 106 -16.33 18.27 -10.03
N VAL A 107 -15.93 17.18 -9.39
CA VAL A 107 -15.78 17.13 -7.93
C VAL A 107 -14.56 17.99 -7.54
N PRO A 108 -14.67 18.93 -6.61
CA PRO A 108 -13.51 19.73 -6.20
C PRO A 108 -12.52 18.89 -5.37
N ALA A 109 -11.22 19.18 -5.51
CA ALA A 109 -10.20 18.57 -4.65
C ALA A 109 -10.45 18.87 -3.17
N PRO A 110 -9.99 18.01 -2.24
CA PRO A 110 -10.01 18.30 -0.81
C PRO A 110 -9.31 19.63 -0.50
N LYS A 111 -9.99 20.54 0.19
CA LYS A 111 -9.44 21.86 0.56
C LYS A 111 -8.47 21.80 1.74
N ARG A 112 -8.52 20.74 2.50
CA ARG A 112 -7.72 20.54 3.70
C ARG A 112 -7.31 19.08 3.81
N TRP A 113 -6.06 18.88 4.15
CA TRP A 113 -5.52 17.57 4.50
C TRP A 113 -5.22 17.49 5.99
N ILE A 114 -5.43 16.33 6.56
CA ILE A 114 -5.10 16.01 7.95
C ILE A 114 -4.22 14.77 8.00
N GLU A 115 -3.38 14.69 9.04
CA GLU A 115 -2.60 13.51 9.36
C GLU A 115 -3.10 12.86 10.64
N ILE A 116 -3.15 11.54 10.67
CA ILE A 116 -3.51 10.76 11.85
C ILE A 116 -2.69 9.46 11.89
N GLY A 117 -2.13 9.14 13.06
CA GLY A 117 -1.45 7.86 13.28
C GLY A 117 -2.43 6.68 13.16
N ALA A 118 -2.06 5.64 12.40
CA ALA A 118 -2.91 4.47 12.23
C ALA A 118 -3.25 3.82 13.58
N VAL A 119 -2.25 3.61 14.43
CA VAL A 119 -2.42 3.00 15.76
C VAL A 119 -3.30 3.87 16.65
N ASP A 120 -3.13 5.20 16.60
CA ASP A 120 -3.93 6.13 17.37
C ASP A 120 -5.39 6.14 16.90
N LEU A 121 -5.62 6.08 15.58
CA LEU A 121 -6.97 5.99 15.02
C LEU A 121 -7.64 4.65 15.35
N MET A 122 -6.89 3.54 15.31
CA MET A 122 -7.38 2.23 15.78
C MET A 122 -7.80 2.28 17.24
N ALA A 123 -6.94 2.83 18.10
CA ALA A 123 -7.21 2.97 19.52
C ALA A 123 -8.46 3.85 19.78
N GLN A 124 -8.57 4.96 19.07
CA GLN A 124 -9.70 5.89 19.19
C GLN A 124 -11.02 5.27 18.72
N THR A 125 -11.02 4.59 17.57
CA THR A 125 -12.26 4.03 16.97
C THR A 125 -12.75 2.78 17.69
N LEU A 126 -11.85 2.00 18.28
CA LEU A 126 -12.17 0.77 18.99
C LEU A 126 -12.29 0.97 20.50
N GLY A 127 -11.71 2.02 21.06
CA GLY A 127 -11.67 2.28 22.51
C GLY A 127 -10.71 1.32 23.25
N ILE A 128 -9.60 0.94 22.62
CA ILE A 128 -8.56 0.04 23.16
C ILE A 128 -7.18 0.69 23.04
N ALA A 129 -6.24 0.25 23.87
CA ALA A 129 -4.85 0.65 23.74
C ALA A 129 -4.10 -0.36 22.85
N LEU A 130 -3.40 0.15 21.83
CA LEU A 130 -2.49 -0.59 20.97
C LEU A 130 -1.14 0.11 20.92
N ARG A 131 -0.06 -0.66 20.74
CA ARG A 131 1.29 -0.13 20.57
C ARG A 131 1.68 -0.07 19.09
N GLY A 132 1.17 -1.03 18.26
CA GLY A 132 1.52 -1.19 16.87
C GLY A 132 2.70 -2.15 16.61
N ASP A 133 3.28 -2.73 17.68
CA ASP A 133 4.36 -3.71 17.63
C ASP A 133 4.03 -5.01 18.38
N GLU A 134 2.75 -5.25 18.66
CA GLU A 134 2.27 -6.48 19.28
C GLU A 134 2.56 -7.70 18.40
N ASP A 135 3.01 -8.79 19.01
CA ASP A 135 2.96 -10.10 18.38
C ASP A 135 1.52 -10.63 18.26
N ALA A 136 1.33 -11.75 17.57
CA ALA A 136 -0.01 -12.31 17.34
C ALA A 136 -0.78 -12.61 18.64
N ALA A 137 -0.12 -13.09 19.69
CA ALA A 137 -0.74 -13.42 20.96
C ALA A 137 -1.12 -12.15 21.74
N GLN A 138 -0.23 -11.16 21.77
CA GLN A 138 -0.48 -9.86 22.39
C GLN A 138 -1.63 -9.13 21.67
N LEU A 139 -1.62 -9.15 20.33
CA LEU A 139 -2.70 -8.54 19.53
C LEU A 139 -4.04 -9.25 19.79
N ALA A 140 -4.06 -10.59 19.84
CA ALA A 140 -5.26 -11.35 20.16
C ALA A 140 -5.83 -10.99 21.54
N ALA A 141 -4.95 -10.83 22.55
CA ALA A 141 -5.34 -10.41 23.89
C ALA A 141 -5.92 -8.98 23.90
N ALA A 142 -5.29 -8.03 23.19
CA ALA A 142 -5.75 -6.66 23.09
C ALA A 142 -7.10 -6.54 22.38
N LEU A 143 -7.34 -7.36 21.35
CA LEU A 143 -8.58 -7.37 20.57
C LEU A 143 -9.72 -8.14 21.22
N GLY A 144 -9.44 -9.01 22.22
CA GLY A 144 -10.47 -9.84 22.87
C GLY A 144 -11.73 -9.09 23.26
N PRO A 145 -11.64 -7.92 23.94
CA PRO A 145 -12.82 -7.13 24.35
C PRO A 145 -13.66 -6.57 23.21
N VAL A 146 -13.09 -6.39 22.02
CA VAL A 146 -13.73 -5.70 20.89
C VAL A 146 -13.93 -6.62 19.67
N SER A 147 -13.48 -7.87 19.74
CA SER A 147 -13.51 -8.80 18.60
C SER A 147 -14.91 -9.02 18.02
N ALA A 148 -15.96 -9.01 18.86
CA ALA A 148 -17.35 -9.12 18.42
C ALA A 148 -17.86 -7.91 17.62
N ARG A 149 -17.15 -6.78 17.63
CA ARG A 149 -17.49 -5.57 16.89
C ARG A 149 -16.90 -5.56 15.49
N LEU A 150 -15.86 -6.38 15.26
CA LEU A 150 -15.17 -6.47 13.98
C LEU A 150 -16.00 -7.38 13.04
N HIS A 151 -16.20 -6.94 11.81
CA HIS A 151 -17.08 -7.63 10.85
C HIS A 151 -16.50 -8.96 10.34
N HIS A 152 -15.21 -9.19 10.52
CA HIS A 152 -14.53 -10.40 10.07
C HIS A 152 -14.05 -11.25 11.24
N PRO A 153 -14.19 -12.58 11.15
CA PRO A 153 -13.64 -13.47 12.17
C PRO A 153 -12.11 -13.44 12.11
N LEU A 154 -11.47 -13.16 13.25
CA LEU A 154 -10.02 -13.12 13.37
C LEU A 154 -9.45 -14.52 13.69
N ALA A 155 -9.92 -15.54 12.98
CA ALA A 155 -9.50 -16.94 13.19
C ALA A 155 -7.98 -17.12 13.00
N ILE A 156 -7.37 -16.33 12.12
CA ILE A 156 -5.93 -16.35 11.84
C ILE A 156 -5.07 -16.03 13.08
N LEU A 157 -5.61 -15.32 14.07
CA LEU A 157 -4.91 -15.04 15.34
C LEU A 157 -4.57 -16.31 16.13
N ARG A 158 -5.19 -17.45 15.78
CA ARG A 158 -5.01 -18.75 16.44
C ARG A 158 -4.65 -19.85 15.45
N ASP A 159 -4.09 -19.48 14.31
CA ASP A 159 -3.75 -20.45 13.26
C ASP A 159 -2.45 -21.20 13.61
N ASP A 160 -2.59 -22.47 13.99
CA ASP A 160 -1.47 -23.34 14.36
C ASP A 160 -0.49 -23.58 13.19
N ARG A 161 -0.91 -23.38 11.93
CA ARG A 161 -0.05 -23.48 10.73
C ARG A 161 1.10 -22.47 10.74
N LEU A 162 0.92 -21.34 11.43
CA LEU A 162 1.91 -20.28 11.58
C LEU A 162 2.70 -20.33 12.90
N ALA A 163 2.40 -21.30 13.79
CA ALA A 163 3.02 -21.39 15.12
C ALA A 163 4.55 -21.50 15.08
N SER A 164 5.12 -22.11 14.02
CA SER A 164 6.56 -22.23 13.82
C SER A 164 7.24 -20.97 13.26
N SER A 165 6.47 -19.95 12.85
CA SER A 165 6.97 -18.72 12.25
C SER A 165 6.35 -17.49 12.93
N PRO A 166 6.87 -17.04 14.09
CA PRO A 166 6.26 -15.94 14.85
C PRO A 166 6.10 -14.65 14.06
N ARG A 167 7.05 -14.32 13.16
CA ARG A 167 6.98 -13.12 12.32
C ARG A 167 5.85 -13.22 11.29
N ALA A 168 5.75 -14.34 10.57
CA ALA A 168 4.66 -14.57 9.62
C ALA A 168 3.30 -14.62 10.34
N HIS A 169 3.24 -15.17 11.57
CA HIS A 169 2.03 -15.15 12.37
C HIS A 169 1.62 -13.73 12.79
N SER A 170 2.58 -12.91 13.23
CA SER A 170 2.29 -11.48 13.55
C SER A 170 1.84 -10.72 12.30
N LEU A 171 2.49 -10.94 11.14
CA LEU A 171 2.07 -10.37 9.86
C LEU A 171 0.63 -10.77 9.52
N ALA A 172 0.30 -12.06 9.60
CA ALA A 172 -1.04 -12.59 9.33
C ALA A 172 -2.09 -11.97 10.28
N ALA A 173 -1.79 -11.93 11.57
CA ALA A 173 -2.65 -11.39 12.60
C ALA A 173 -2.95 -9.90 12.38
N TRP A 174 -1.92 -9.10 12.16
CA TRP A 174 -2.06 -7.67 11.89
C TRP A 174 -2.76 -7.40 10.56
N THR A 175 -2.48 -8.17 9.51
CA THR A 175 -3.14 -8.02 8.22
C THR A 175 -4.64 -8.31 8.30
N ALA A 176 -5.03 -9.40 8.96
CA ALA A 176 -6.44 -9.73 9.16
C ALA A 176 -7.15 -8.69 10.04
N PHE A 177 -6.50 -8.23 11.11
CA PHE A 177 -7.05 -7.19 11.95
C PHE A 177 -7.17 -5.86 11.19
N PHE A 178 -6.16 -5.45 10.43
CA PHE A 178 -6.19 -4.21 9.65
C PHE A 178 -7.35 -4.22 8.65
N SER A 179 -7.53 -5.31 7.90
CA SER A 179 -8.67 -5.45 6.97
C SER A 179 -10.01 -5.32 7.70
N ALA A 180 -10.19 -6.06 8.81
CA ALA A 180 -11.42 -5.99 9.60
C ALA A 180 -11.67 -4.60 10.20
N TRP A 181 -10.61 -3.89 10.59
CA TRP A 181 -10.69 -2.52 11.11
C TRP A 181 -11.01 -1.53 9.99
N CYS A 182 -10.43 -1.68 8.79
CA CYS A 182 -10.78 -0.86 7.63
C CYS A 182 -12.27 -0.91 7.36
N ASP A 183 -12.83 -2.11 7.18
CA ASP A 183 -14.25 -2.29 6.88
C ASP A 183 -15.18 -1.81 8.01
N THR A 184 -14.77 -2.04 9.26
CA THR A 184 -15.65 -1.76 10.42
C THR A 184 -15.56 -0.33 10.91
N CYS A 185 -14.37 0.29 10.82
CA CYS A 185 -14.08 1.56 11.47
C CYS A 185 -13.56 2.63 10.52
N LEU A 186 -12.51 2.33 9.74
CA LEU A 186 -11.82 3.33 8.91
C LEU A 186 -12.72 3.83 7.79
N ASP A 187 -13.31 2.94 7.01
CA ASP A 187 -14.18 3.31 5.88
C ASP A 187 -15.40 4.12 6.34
N PRO A 188 -16.15 3.72 7.39
CA PRO A 188 -17.21 4.56 7.95
C PRO A 188 -16.71 5.90 8.51
N TRP A 189 -15.51 5.94 9.09
CA TRP A 189 -14.90 7.18 9.60
C TRP A 189 -14.53 8.12 8.46
N LEU A 190 -13.98 7.63 7.36
CA LEU A 190 -13.65 8.37 6.15
C LEU A 190 -14.90 8.84 5.41
N ALA A 191 -15.95 8.00 5.32
CA ALA A 191 -17.21 8.34 4.66
C ALA A 191 -17.92 9.55 5.29
N GLN A 192 -17.66 9.86 6.56
CA GLN A 192 -18.15 11.04 7.25
C GLN A 192 -17.29 12.30 7.02
N ARG A 193 -16.20 12.19 6.25
CA ARG A 193 -15.16 13.24 6.06
C ARG A 193 -14.73 13.38 4.60
N THR A 194 -15.67 13.19 3.69
CA THR A 194 -15.38 13.18 2.24
C THR A 194 -14.85 14.51 1.70
N GLU A 195 -15.03 15.60 2.44
CA GLU A 195 -14.48 16.92 2.11
C GLU A 195 -12.99 17.08 2.48
N LEU A 196 -12.45 16.14 3.26
CA LEU A 196 -11.05 16.14 3.70
C LEU A 196 -10.21 15.20 2.86
N GLY A 197 -8.94 15.57 2.66
CA GLY A 197 -7.86 14.63 2.42
C GLY A 197 -7.34 14.09 3.76
N VAL A 198 -7.00 12.84 3.83
CA VAL A 198 -6.51 12.19 5.04
C VAL A 198 -5.24 11.39 4.74
N HIS A 199 -4.18 11.66 5.48
CA HIS A 199 -3.00 10.80 5.53
C HIS A 199 -3.05 9.96 6.80
N VAL A 200 -3.19 8.65 6.67
CA VAL A 200 -3.03 7.70 7.75
C VAL A 200 -1.57 7.30 7.79
N VAL A 201 -0.87 7.67 8.85
CA VAL A 201 0.59 7.56 8.98
C VAL A 201 0.98 6.60 10.11
N GLN A 202 2.26 6.26 10.22
CA GLN A 202 2.78 5.45 11.32
C GLN A 202 2.04 4.12 11.47
N MET A 203 2.11 3.29 10.42
CA MET A 203 1.48 1.98 10.40
C MET A 203 2.08 1.03 11.45
N PRO A 204 1.33 0.01 11.90
CA PRO A 204 1.88 -1.05 12.73
C PRO A 204 3.13 -1.68 12.12
N ALA A 205 4.13 -2.01 12.95
CA ALA A 205 5.42 -2.54 12.51
C ALA A 205 5.29 -3.82 11.64
N ALA A 206 4.34 -4.70 11.97
CA ALA A 206 4.08 -5.90 11.19
C ALA A 206 3.54 -5.61 9.78
N LEU A 207 2.95 -4.43 9.55
CA LEU A 207 2.43 -3.98 8.25
C LEU A 207 3.42 -3.10 7.49
N ALA A 208 4.69 -3.16 7.84
CA ALA A 208 5.71 -2.31 7.24
C ALA A 208 5.93 -2.57 5.74
N ALA A 209 5.60 -3.74 5.22
CA ALA A 209 5.87 -4.11 3.82
C ALA A 209 7.33 -3.79 3.44
N LEU A 210 7.56 -2.86 2.52
CA LEU A 210 8.88 -2.44 2.06
C LEU A 210 9.37 -1.14 2.73
N SER A 211 8.73 -0.70 3.84
CA SER A 211 9.13 0.50 4.57
C SER A 211 10.13 0.23 5.70
N GLU A 212 10.89 1.23 6.08
CA GLU A 212 11.66 1.22 7.33
C GLU A 212 10.72 1.17 8.55
N VAL A 213 11.17 0.47 9.60
CA VAL A 213 10.56 0.50 10.93
C VAL A 213 11.52 1.21 11.88
N ALA A 214 11.02 2.15 12.65
CA ALA A 214 11.81 2.88 13.64
C ALA A 214 11.00 3.13 14.91
N PRO A 215 11.67 3.44 16.05
CA PRO A 215 10.98 3.90 17.24
C PRO A 215 10.12 5.14 16.93
N ALA A 216 8.93 5.21 17.51
CA ALA A 216 8.10 6.39 17.42
C ALA A 216 8.76 7.59 18.12
N ASP A 217 8.61 8.77 17.53
CA ASP A 217 9.22 10.01 18.03
C ASP A 217 8.58 10.55 19.34
N ASP A 218 7.54 9.88 19.84
CA ASP A 218 6.77 10.24 21.02
C ASP A 218 7.38 9.77 22.36
N GLY A 219 8.55 9.16 22.32
CA GLY A 219 9.23 8.62 23.50
C GLY A 219 8.60 7.35 24.08
N SER A 220 7.58 6.79 23.46
CA SER A 220 6.91 5.55 23.91
C SER A 220 7.76 4.30 23.77
N GLY A 221 8.81 4.34 22.92
CA GLY A 221 9.66 3.23 22.57
C GLY A 221 8.99 2.16 21.70
N ARG A 222 7.75 2.41 21.23
CA ARG A 222 7.06 1.53 20.28
C ARG A 222 7.71 1.63 18.89
N ALA A 223 7.77 0.52 18.18
CA ALA A 223 8.28 0.48 16.82
C ALA A 223 7.13 0.60 15.82
N LEU A 224 7.22 1.58 14.91
CA LEU A 224 6.20 1.83 13.88
C LEU A 224 6.82 1.85 12.50
N ALA A 225 6.04 1.48 11.49
CA ALA A 225 6.46 1.56 10.10
C ALA A 225 6.34 3.01 9.59
N HIS A 226 7.39 3.48 8.92
CA HIS A 226 7.37 4.75 8.19
C HIS A 226 6.63 4.58 6.86
N ARG A 227 5.36 4.22 6.97
CA ARG A 227 4.41 4.00 5.90
C ARG A 227 3.21 4.93 6.09
N PHE A 228 2.67 5.41 4.99
CA PHE A 228 1.42 6.16 4.99
C PHE A 228 0.50 5.70 3.86
N GLU A 229 -0.78 5.88 4.07
CA GLU A 229 -1.80 5.77 3.05
C GLU A 229 -2.54 7.11 2.96
N SER A 230 -2.85 7.53 1.74
CA SER A 230 -3.55 8.80 1.49
C SER A 230 -4.93 8.54 0.93
N TYR A 231 -5.91 9.21 1.51
CA TYR A 231 -7.32 9.09 1.16
C TYR A 231 -7.88 10.44 0.72
N ALA A 232 -8.68 10.44 -0.35
CA ALA A 232 -9.49 11.59 -0.74
C ALA A 232 -10.91 11.11 -1.04
N HIS A 233 -11.91 11.93 -0.73
CA HIS A 233 -13.32 11.58 -0.88
C HIS A 233 -13.69 10.22 -0.25
N GLY A 234 -13.04 9.85 0.85
CA GLY A 234 -13.24 8.59 1.54
C GLY A 234 -12.63 7.36 0.84
N ARG A 235 -11.78 7.54 -0.16
CA ARG A 235 -11.14 6.45 -0.92
C ARG A 235 -9.63 6.53 -0.85
N GLU A 236 -8.98 5.38 -0.70
CA GLU A 236 -7.53 5.27 -0.79
C GLU A 236 -7.05 5.63 -2.21
N LEU A 237 -6.07 6.51 -2.27
CA LEU A 237 -5.42 6.93 -3.51
C LEU A 237 -3.96 6.50 -3.61
N ALA A 238 -3.23 6.59 -2.50
CA ALA A 238 -1.79 6.39 -2.53
C ALA A 238 -1.28 5.68 -1.28
N ASN A 239 -0.19 4.92 -1.46
CA ASN A 239 0.54 4.22 -0.41
C ASN A 239 2.02 4.52 -0.58
N GLY A 240 2.69 4.99 0.47
CA GLY A 240 4.08 5.42 0.39
C GLY A 240 4.90 5.07 1.62
N TYR A 241 6.21 5.02 1.42
CA TYR A 241 7.18 4.52 2.38
C TYR A 241 8.40 5.43 2.53
N ARG A 242 9.02 5.45 3.71
CA ARG A 242 10.46 5.60 3.81
C ARG A 242 11.08 4.22 3.54
N GLU A 243 11.91 4.13 2.52
CA GLU A 243 12.28 2.87 1.92
C GLU A 243 13.19 2.01 2.79
N LEU A 244 12.87 0.72 2.91
CA LEU A 244 13.74 -0.26 3.55
C LEU A 244 15.00 -0.47 2.71
N ARG A 245 16.17 -0.32 3.33
CA ARG A 245 17.47 -0.38 2.67
C ARG A 245 18.28 -1.62 3.07
N ASP A 246 17.89 -2.33 4.12
CA ASP A 246 18.55 -3.55 4.58
C ASP A 246 18.12 -4.75 3.71
N PRO A 247 19.03 -5.34 2.91
CA PRO A 247 18.70 -6.46 2.03
C PRO A 247 18.33 -7.74 2.79
N GLU A 248 18.87 -7.94 4.00
CA GLU A 248 18.58 -9.14 4.78
C GLU A 248 17.21 -9.02 5.46
N GLU A 249 16.84 -7.84 5.94
CA GLU A 249 15.49 -7.61 6.45
C GLU A 249 14.47 -7.69 5.30
N GLN A 250 14.79 -7.15 4.11
CA GLN A 250 13.92 -7.25 2.94
C GLN A 250 13.68 -8.71 2.54
N ARG A 251 14.74 -9.54 2.53
CA ARG A 251 14.63 -10.97 2.26
C ARG A 251 13.70 -11.64 3.28
N ARG A 252 13.96 -11.42 4.58
CA ARG A 252 13.14 -12.00 5.66
C ARG A 252 11.67 -11.67 5.51
N ARG A 253 11.33 -10.42 5.17
CA ARG A 253 9.93 -10.01 4.97
C ARG A 253 9.29 -10.73 3.79
N PHE A 254 9.98 -10.89 2.68
CA PHE A 254 9.47 -11.67 1.55
C PHE A 254 9.27 -13.15 1.92
N GLU A 255 10.15 -13.72 2.72
CA GLU A 255 10.01 -15.10 3.23
C GLU A 255 8.82 -15.22 4.21
N ASP A 256 8.61 -14.24 5.10
CA ASP A 256 7.46 -14.18 6.00
C ASP A 256 6.13 -14.10 5.19
N VAL A 257 6.09 -13.29 4.15
CA VAL A 257 4.92 -13.20 3.25
C VAL A 257 4.67 -14.52 2.53
N ASN A 258 5.71 -15.17 1.99
CA ASN A 258 5.56 -16.48 1.35
C ASN A 258 5.09 -17.56 2.35
N THR A 259 5.51 -17.48 3.60
CA THR A 259 5.02 -18.36 4.68
C THR A 259 3.52 -18.11 4.94
N LEU A 260 3.11 -16.83 4.97
CA LEU A 260 1.70 -16.47 5.08
C LEU A 260 0.89 -16.98 3.87
N ARG A 261 1.38 -16.79 2.64
CA ARG A 261 0.74 -17.29 1.42
C ARG A 261 0.54 -18.81 1.47
N ALA A 262 1.56 -19.54 1.90
CA ALA A 262 1.46 -21.00 2.07
C ALA A 262 0.40 -21.40 3.10
N SER A 263 0.21 -20.63 4.17
CA SER A 263 -0.86 -20.90 5.16
C SER A 263 -2.27 -20.66 4.60
N MET A 264 -2.39 -19.91 3.50
CA MET A 264 -3.63 -19.66 2.77
C MET A 264 -3.79 -20.56 1.51
N ASP A 265 -2.97 -21.60 1.40
CA ASP A 265 -2.92 -22.49 0.24
C ASP A 265 -2.60 -21.79 -1.08
N GLN A 266 -1.90 -20.64 -1.02
CA GLN A 266 -1.45 -19.89 -2.18
C GLN A 266 -0.01 -20.23 -2.55
N PRO A 267 0.35 -20.21 -3.85
CA PRO A 267 1.72 -20.46 -4.27
C PRO A 267 2.66 -19.35 -3.77
N ALA A 268 3.89 -19.74 -3.42
CA ALA A 268 4.94 -18.77 -3.11
C ALA A 268 5.30 -17.95 -4.36
N LEU A 269 5.52 -16.66 -4.18
CA LEU A 269 6.04 -15.79 -5.23
C LEU A 269 7.57 -15.83 -5.27
N PRO A 270 8.18 -15.78 -6.47
CA PRO A 270 9.63 -15.75 -6.57
C PRO A 270 10.20 -14.46 -5.98
N ILE A 271 11.24 -14.59 -5.18
CA ILE A 271 12.00 -13.45 -4.65
C ILE A 271 13.05 -13.06 -5.68
N ASP A 272 13.08 -11.78 -6.08
CA ASP A 272 14.05 -11.25 -7.06
C ASP A 272 15.47 -11.23 -6.45
N PRO A 273 16.39 -12.11 -6.93
CA PRO A 273 17.74 -12.16 -6.39
C PRO A 273 18.59 -10.96 -6.84
N GLU A 274 18.29 -10.36 -8.00
CA GLU A 274 19.02 -9.22 -8.51
C GLU A 274 18.64 -7.93 -7.77
N PHE A 275 17.36 -7.79 -7.37
CA PHE A 275 16.93 -6.70 -6.48
C PHE A 275 17.66 -6.76 -5.14
N LEU A 276 17.71 -7.93 -4.50
CA LEU A 276 18.43 -8.10 -3.24
C LEU A 276 19.96 -7.90 -3.39
N ALA A 277 20.52 -8.24 -4.54
CA ALA A 277 21.91 -7.97 -4.84
C ALA A 277 22.17 -6.45 -5.01
N ASP A 278 21.32 -5.74 -5.76
CA ASP A 278 21.39 -4.30 -5.93
C ASP A 278 21.21 -3.55 -4.57
N LEU A 279 20.31 -4.03 -3.70
CA LEU A 279 20.16 -3.51 -2.32
C LEU A 279 21.45 -3.69 -1.47
N ARG A 280 22.15 -4.82 -1.66
CA ARG A 280 23.40 -5.09 -0.94
C ARG A 280 24.55 -4.24 -1.46
N SER A 281 24.66 -4.09 -2.77
CA SER A 281 25.71 -3.32 -3.43
C SER A 281 25.25 -2.95 -4.85
N PRO A 282 25.25 -1.65 -5.21
CA PRO A 282 25.77 -0.50 -4.46
C PRO A 282 24.89 -0.03 -3.28
N GLY A 283 23.67 -0.53 -3.14
CA GLY A 283 22.74 -0.18 -2.05
C GLY A 283 21.75 0.93 -2.43
N LEU A 284 20.57 0.89 -1.80
CA LEU A 284 19.54 1.92 -1.98
C LEU A 284 19.95 3.18 -1.17
N PRO A 285 20.02 4.35 -1.79
CA PRO A 285 20.26 5.59 -1.05
C PRO A 285 19.09 5.88 -0.09
N PRO A 286 19.29 6.69 0.96
CA PRO A 286 18.16 7.20 1.74
C PRO A 286 17.14 7.84 0.82
N CYS A 287 15.91 7.31 0.79
CA CYS A 287 14.85 7.80 -0.09
C CYS A 287 13.46 7.45 0.47
N ALA A 288 12.48 8.10 -0.08
CA ALA A 288 11.08 7.78 0.13
C ALA A 288 10.38 7.63 -1.22
N GLY A 289 9.43 6.69 -1.31
CA GLY A 289 8.67 6.38 -2.51
C GLY A 289 7.19 6.29 -2.23
N VAL A 290 6.37 6.53 -3.26
CA VAL A 290 4.91 6.43 -3.17
C VAL A 290 4.34 6.01 -4.51
N ALA A 291 3.32 5.15 -4.44
CA ALA A 291 2.50 4.71 -5.55
C ALA A 291 1.09 5.29 -5.40
N LEU A 292 0.55 5.88 -6.49
CA LEU A 292 -0.77 6.48 -6.55
C LEU A 292 -1.55 5.89 -7.73
N GLY A 293 -2.76 5.39 -7.46
CA GLY A 293 -3.66 4.87 -8.48
C GLY A 293 -4.25 5.98 -9.33
N LEU A 294 -3.72 6.17 -10.55
CA LEU A 294 -4.10 7.27 -11.43
C LEU A 294 -5.57 7.15 -11.89
N ASP A 295 -5.99 5.95 -12.30
CA ASP A 295 -7.36 5.73 -12.76
C ASP A 295 -8.37 6.03 -11.65
N ARG A 296 -8.05 5.64 -10.40
CA ARG A 296 -8.91 5.94 -9.24
C ARG A 296 -8.96 7.44 -8.96
N LEU A 297 -7.84 8.16 -9.10
CA LEU A 297 -7.82 9.63 -8.93
C LEU A 297 -8.69 10.32 -9.99
N VAL A 298 -8.57 9.92 -11.27
CA VAL A 298 -9.43 10.45 -12.34
C VAL A 298 -10.90 10.13 -12.08
N LEU A 299 -11.20 8.89 -11.63
CA LEU A 299 -12.56 8.51 -11.27
C LEU A 299 -13.15 9.43 -10.20
N LEU A 300 -12.40 9.72 -9.14
CA LEU A 300 -12.85 10.61 -8.07
C LEU A 300 -13.04 12.04 -8.55
N ALA A 301 -12.10 12.56 -9.34
CA ALA A 301 -12.19 13.92 -9.88
C ALA A 301 -13.38 14.12 -10.83
N THR A 302 -13.76 13.07 -11.57
CA THR A 302 -14.94 13.10 -12.47
C THR A 302 -16.26 12.87 -11.74
N GLY A 303 -16.24 12.46 -10.47
CA GLY A 303 -17.44 12.11 -9.70
C GLY A 303 -18.15 10.84 -10.17
N ARG A 304 -17.49 10.02 -10.99
CA ARG A 304 -18.04 8.74 -11.46
C ARG A 304 -17.93 7.67 -10.37
N SER A 305 -18.73 6.62 -10.46
CA SER A 305 -18.83 5.61 -9.41
C SER A 305 -18.03 4.32 -9.68
N GLN A 306 -17.69 4.08 -10.94
CA GLN A 306 -16.97 2.87 -11.35
C GLN A 306 -15.97 3.16 -12.47
N LEU A 307 -14.87 2.42 -12.50
CA LEU A 307 -13.81 2.59 -13.50
C LEU A 307 -14.30 2.39 -14.94
N GLY A 308 -15.38 1.60 -15.15
CA GLY A 308 -16.06 1.44 -16.43
C GLY A 308 -16.59 2.74 -17.01
N ASP A 309 -16.87 3.75 -16.19
CA ASP A 309 -17.41 5.03 -16.63
C ASP A 309 -16.33 5.95 -17.24
N ILE A 310 -15.04 5.69 -16.97
CA ILE A 310 -13.91 6.54 -17.38
C ILE A 310 -12.94 5.85 -18.36
N ALA A 311 -13.05 4.53 -18.54
CA ALA A 311 -12.17 3.78 -19.41
C ALA A 311 -12.98 2.99 -20.46
N ILE A 312 -12.44 2.86 -21.68
CA ILE A 312 -13.04 2.02 -22.71
C ILE A 312 -12.87 0.56 -22.30
N GLU A 313 -13.99 -0.12 -22.08
CA GLU A 313 -13.99 -1.57 -21.94
C GLU A 313 -14.07 -2.22 -23.31
N PHE A 314 -13.06 -2.97 -23.70
CA PHE A 314 -13.26 -4.00 -24.72
C PHE A 314 -14.05 -5.12 -24.03
N GLY A 315 -15.34 -5.21 -24.36
CA GLY A 315 -16.26 -6.11 -23.69
C GLY A 315 -15.68 -7.52 -23.52
N ALA A 316 -15.86 -8.08 -22.34
CA ALA A 316 -15.56 -9.48 -22.14
C ALA A 316 -16.31 -10.29 -23.22
N PRO A 317 -15.70 -11.28 -23.85
CA PRO A 317 -16.41 -12.13 -24.81
C PRO A 317 -17.65 -12.69 -24.08
N SER A 318 -18.81 -12.42 -24.64
CA SER A 318 -20.09 -12.97 -24.14
C SER A 318 -19.91 -14.48 -24.00
N ARG A 319 -20.02 -14.98 -22.77
CA ARG A 319 -20.02 -16.42 -22.49
C ARG A 319 -21.24 -17.09 -23.08
#